data_064015a7374e424b62e349a1c9c7158b
#
_entry.id   064015a7374e424b62e349a1c9c7158b
#
_cell.length_a   1.000
_cell.length_b   1.000
_cell.length_c   1.000
_cell.angle_alpha   90.00
_cell.angle_beta   90.00
_cell.angle_gamma   90.00
#
_symmetry.space_group_name_H-M   'P 1'
#
loop_
_entity.id
_entity.type
_entity.pdbx_description
1 polymer ?
#
loop_
_entity_poly.entity_id
_entity_poly.type
_entity_poly.pdbx_seq_one_letter_code
_entity_poly.pdbx_strand_id
1 'polypeptide(L)'
;MAGRSYNEISRLLKVPKSTLSGWFTDLELPEEATKRLKGRVQAASLRGLLARNKNQTILAESRSKEMHAGGRKLIKNITKRDLLIIGTALYWAEGYKRPVVVNGKTRTSHRVSLTNSDPDLIYIFLRFLREICEVPNEKITIWIRYFEHQDLAYLLDFWQKKCNIPYSNFRKSLQTVSISSRRKKSFNSLPFGVAQISVNSTSLYHKIMGLISGIAKFK
;
A
#
# COMPACT_ATOMS: atom_id res chain seq x y z
N MET A 1 -35.22 -38.89 -26.64
CA MET A 1 -34.28 -37.99 -27.37
C MET A 1 -33.05 -37.74 -26.51
N ALA A 2 -31.85 -37.83 -27.09
CA ALA A 2 -30.58 -37.73 -26.29
C ALA A 2 -30.14 -36.32 -25.88
N GLY A 3 -30.91 -35.26 -26.20
CA GLY A 3 -30.58 -33.87 -25.88
C GLY A 3 -29.21 -33.39 -26.39
N ARG A 4 -28.81 -33.83 -27.58
CA ARG A 4 -27.57 -33.41 -28.24
C ARG A 4 -27.73 -32.00 -28.79
N SER A 5 -26.70 -31.17 -28.68
CA SER A 5 -26.67 -29.84 -29.30
C SER A 5 -26.45 -29.89 -30.81
N TYR A 6 -26.83 -28.87 -31.55
CA TYR A 6 -26.53 -28.77 -32.99
C TYR A 6 -25.04 -28.92 -33.30
N ASN A 7 -24.16 -28.49 -32.43
CA ASN A 7 -22.70 -28.69 -32.58
C ASN A 7 -22.32 -30.18 -32.53
N GLU A 8 -22.93 -30.97 -31.64
CA GLU A 8 -22.69 -32.40 -31.54
C GLU A 8 -23.27 -33.15 -32.73
N ILE A 9 -24.49 -32.80 -33.15
CA ILE A 9 -25.13 -33.40 -34.29
C ILE A 9 -24.41 -33.08 -35.59
N SER A 10 -24.01 -31.81 -35.78
CA SER A 10 -23.25 -31.35 -36.93
C SER A 10 -21.90 -32.13 -37.09
N ARG A 11 -21.21 -32.38 -36.00
CA ARG A 11 -19.96 -33.20 -36.02
C ARG A 11 -20.20 -34.66 -36.36
N LEU A 12 -21.27 -35.23 -35.84
CA LEU A 12 -21.62 -36.65 -36.06
C LEU A 12 -22.12 -36.92 -37.46
N LEU A 13 -23.01 -36.04 -37.98
CA LEU A 13 -23.68 -36.22 -39.25
C LEU A 13 -23.00 -35.48 -40.41
N LYS A 14 -21.96 -34.66 -40.11
CA LYS A 14 -21.30 -33.77 -41.07
C LYS A 14 -22.28 -32.81 -41.81
N VAL A 15 -23.37 -32.42 -41.15
CA VAL A 15 -24.39 -31.53 -41.68
C VAL A 15 -24.19 -30.14 -41.08
N PRO A 16 -24.26 -29.03 -41.89
CA PRO A 16 -24.19 -27.67 -41.37
C PRO A 16 -25.22 -27.36 -40.30
N LYS A 17 -24.88 -26.53 -39.32
CA LYS A 17 -25.80 -26.14 -38.24
C LYS A 17 -27.02 -25.40 -38.73
N SER A 18 -26.89 -24.58 -39.78
CA SER A 18 -27.99 -23.86 -40.41
C SER A 18 -29.06 -24.84 -40.91
N THR A 19 -28.62 -25.94 -41.56
CA THR A 19 -29.52 -27.02 -42.04
C THR A 19 -30.21 -27.72 -40.88
N LEU A 20 -29.45 -28.05 -39.81
CA LEU A 20 -30.01 -28.65 -38.60
C LEU A 20 -31.02 -27.72 -37.91
N SER A 21 -30.71 -26.40 -37.86
CA SER A 21 -31.66 -25.42 -37.32
C SER A 21 -32.95 -25.37 -38.08
N GLY A 22 -32.91 -25.42 -39.44
CA GLY A 22 -34.08 -25.48 -40.26
C GLY A 22 -34.92 -26.77 -40.08
N TRP A 23 -34.22 -27.91 -39.97
CA TRP A 23 -34.92 -29.21 -39.78
C TRP A 23 -35.61 -29.35 -38.44
N PHE A 24 -35.10 -28.66 -37.39
CA PHE A 24 -35.61 -28.78 -36.03
C PHE A 24 -36.27 -27.50 -35.50
N THR A 25 -36.73 -26.62 -36.38
CA THR A 25 -37.37 -25.35 -36.00
C THR A 25 -38.56 -25.57 -35.07
N ASP A 26 -39.41 -26.54 -35.38
CA ASP A 26 -40.65 -26.80 -34.66
C ASP A 26 -40.55 -27.98 -33.66
N LEU A 27 -39.31 -28.40 -33.36
CA LEU A 27 -39.08 -29.51 -32.46
C LEU A 27 -39.17 -29.09 -30.99
N GLU A 28 -40.19 -29.51 -30.29
CA GLU A 28 -40.28 -29.39 -28.84
C GLU A 28 -39.37 -30.39 -28.16
N LEU A 29 -38.44 -29.90 -27.36
CA LEU A 29 -37.51 -30.74 -26.61
C LEU A 29 -38.08 -31.15 -25.27
N PRO A 30 -37.91 -32.40 -24.83
CA PRO A 30 -38.24 -32.81 -23.48
C PRO A 30 -37.56 -31.92 -22.43
N GLU A 31 -38.22 -31.75 -21.29
CA GLU A 31 -37.73 -30.87 -20.21
C GLU A 31 -36.31 -31.18 -19.77
N GLU A 32 -35.97 -32.46 -19.62
CA GLU A 32 -34.62 -32.95 -19.28
C GLU A 32 -33.56 -32.55 -20.32
N ALA A 33 -33.90 -32.64 -21.62
CA ALA A 33 -33.00 -32.24 -22.71
C ALA A 33 -32.78 -30.73 -22.70
N THR A 34 -33.83 -29.95 -22.48
CA THR A 34 -33.78 -28.49 -22.34
C THR A 34 -32.92 -28.09 -21.13
N LYS A 35 -33.12 -28.71 -19.97
CA LYS A 35 -32.34 -28.49 -18.75
C LYS A 35 -30.87 -28.80 -18.95
N ARG A 36 -30.53 -29.91 -19.60
CA ARG A 36 -29.16 -30.29 -19.95
C ARG A 36 -28.49 -29.25 -20.87
N LEU A 37 -29.15 -28.82 -21.93
CA LEU A 37 -28.62 -27.84 -22.88
C LEU A 37 -28.40 -26.48 -22.19
N LYS A 38 -29.37 -26.00 -21.40
CA LYS A 38 -29.21 -24.76 -20.58
C LYS A 38 -28.04 -24.85 -19.62
N GLY A 39 -27.90 -25.96 -18.90
CA GLY A 39 -26.75 -26.17 -17.98
C GLY A 39 -25.39 -26.15 -18.69
N ARG A 40 -25.30 -26.72 -19.90
CA ARG A 40 -24.07 -26.67 -20.71
C ARG A 40 -23.73 -25.24 -21.18
N VAL A 41 -24.75 -24.47 -21.59
CA VAL A 41 -24.54 -23.06 -21.99
C VAL A 41 -24.09 -22.24 -20.80
N GLN A 42 -24.73 -22.40 -19.64
CA GLN A 42 -24.31 -21.72 -18.40
C GLN A 42 -22.87 -22.08 -17.99
N ALA A 43 -22.51 -23.37 -18.02
CA ALA A 43 -21.15 -23.82 -17.70
C ALA A 43 -20.11 -23.30 -18.70
N ALA A 44 -20.44 -23.22 -19.99
CA ALA A 44 -19.57 -22.64 -21.00
C ALA A 44 -19.38 -21.12 -20.81
N SER A 45 -20.47 -20.41 -20.52
CA SER A 45 -20.46 -18.98 -20.22
C SER A 45 -19.61 -18.68 -18.99
N LEU A 46 -19.79 -19.44 -17.90
CA LEU A 46 -19.01 -19.29 -16.67
C LEU A 46 -17.51 -19.52 -16.92
N ARG A 47 -17.16 -20.59 -17.66
CA ARG A 47 -15.75 -20.85 -18.04
C ARG A 47 -15.16 -19.69 -18.84
N GLY A 48 -15.91 -19.15 -19.81
CA GLY A 48 -15.49 -18.01 -20.60
C GLY A 48 -15.26 -16.76 -19.74
N LEU A 49 -16.16 -16.52 -18.78
CA LEU A 49 -16.05 -15.41 -17.82
C LEU A 49 -14.81 -15.55 -16.93
N LEU A 50 -14.57 -16.73 -16.36
CA LEU A 50 -13.41 -17.00 -15.52
C LEU A 50 -12.09 -16.87 -16.30
N ALA A 51 -12.04 -17.36 -17.53
CA ALA A 51 -10.88 -17.21 -18.40
C ALA A 51 -10.61 -15.74 -18.72
N ARG A 52 -11.65 -14.96 -19.02
CA ARG A 52 -11.52 -13.51 -19.25
C ARG A 52 -11.00 -12.79 -18.02
N ASN A 53 -11.58 -13.07 -16.84
CA ASN A 53 -11.16 -12.44 -15.59
C ASN A 53 -9.69 -12.76 -15.27
N LYS A 54 -9.26 -14.02 -15.45
CA LYS A 54 -7.86 -14.41 -15.28
C LYS A 54 -6.93 -13.66 -16.23
N ASN A 55 -7.29 -13.54 -17.50
CA ASN A 55 -6.48 -12.81 -18.47
C ASN A 55 -6.43 -11.30 -18.15
N GLN A 56 -7.55 -10.69 -17.72
CA GLN A 56 -7.56 -9.30 -17.26
C GLN A 56 -6.64 -9.08 -16.06
N THR A 57 -6.64 -9.99 -15.09
CA THR A 57 -5.74 -9.93 -13.93
C THR A 57 -4.27 -9.98 -14.36
N ILE A 58 -3.91 -10.94 -15.23
CA ILE A 58 -2.54 -11.07 -15.75
C ILE A 58 -2.09 -9.81 -16.48
N LEU A 59 -2.95 -9.24 -17.34
CA LEU A 59 -2.66 -8.01 -18.05
C LEU A 59 -2.51 -6.81 -17.11
N ALA A 60 -3.36 -6.72 -16.07
CA ALA A 60 -3.28 -5.65 -15.06
C ALA A 60 -1.97 -5.75 -14.26
N GLU A 61 -1.58 -6.95 -13.86
CA GLU A 61 -0.30 -7.20 -13.15
C GLU A 61 0.91 -6.85 -14.04
N SER A 62 0.89 -7.24 -15.32
CA SER A 62 1.96 -6.89 -16.27
C SER A 62 2.11 -5.39 -16.44
N ARG A 63 1.00 -4.67 -16.66
CA ARG A 63 0.99 -3.21 -16.76
C ARG A 63 1.47 -2.54 -15.47
N SER A 64 1.02 -3.04 -14.32
CA SER A 64 1.47 -2.54 -13.02
C SER A 64 2.99 -2.67 -12.84
N LYS A 65 3.55 -3.84 -13.18
CA LYS A 65 5.01 -4.08 -13.12
C LYS A 65 5.78 -3.15 -14.06
N GLU A 66 5.30 -2.98 -15.28
CA GLU A 66 5.91 -2.11 -16.27
C GLU A 66 5.90 -0.64 -15.82
N MET A 67 4.75 -0.12 -15.38
CA MET A 67 4.63 1.24 -14.88
C MET A 67 5.48 1.48 -13.64
N HIS A 68 5.51 0.53 -12.71
CA HIS A 68 6.35 0.61 -11.52
C HIS A 68 7.85 0.62 -11.88
N ALA A 69 8.29 -0.24 -12.80
CA ALA A 69 9.67 -0.26 -13.28
C ALA A 69 10.03 1.05 -14.02
N GLY A 70 9.11 1.58 -14.83
CA GLY A 70 9.26 2.87 -15.49
C GLY A 70 9.42 4.02 -14.50
N GLY A 71 8.54 4.10 -13.48
CA GLY A 71 8.62 5.11 -12.42
C GLY A 71 9.95 5.06 -11.65
N ARG A 72 10.42 3.85 -11.28
CA ARG A 72 11.72 3.70 -10.62
C ARG A 72 12.91 4.21 -11.46
N LYS A 73 12.87 4.03 -12.78
CA LYS A 73 13.94 4.50 -13.68
C LYS A 73 14.04 6.02 -13.78
N LEU A 74 12.95 6.74 -13.50
CA LEU A 74 12.96 8.21 -13.49
C LEU A 74 13.76 8.78 -12.32
N ILE A 75 13.82 8.05 -11.19
CA ILE A 75 14.60 8.45 -10.04
C ILE A 75 15.97 7.79 -10.12
N LYS A 76 16.98 8.52 -10.59
CA LYS A 76 18.36 8.02 -10.74
C LYS A 76 19.12 8.11 -9.41
N ASN A 77 19.40 9.35 -8.98
CA ASN A 77 20.14 9.64 -7.74
C ASN A 77 19.42 10.75 -6.99
N ILE A 78 19.40 10.67 -5.68
CA ILE A 78 18.86 11.73 -4.81
C ILE A 78 20.01 12.62 -4.42
N THR A 79 20.03 13.86 -4.94
CA THR A 79 21.02 14.90 -4.58
C THR A 79 20.71 15.51 -3.22
N LYS A 80 21.65 16.27 -2.65
CA LYS A 80 21.41 17.05 -1.42
C LYS A 80 20.23 18.03 -1.56
N ARG A 81 20.05 18.62 -2.74
CA ARG A 81 18.92 19.52 -3.01
C ARG A 81 17.61 18.75 -3.03
N ASP A 82 17.56 17.60 -3.67
CA ASP A 82 16.37 16.74 -3.67
C ASP A 82 16.03 16.33 -2.24
N LEU A 83 17.01 15.89 -1.47
CA LEU A 83 16.82 15.47 -0.08
C LEU A 83 16.31 16.63 0.80
N LEU A 84 16.80 17.86 0.59
CA LEU A 84 16.29 19.06 1.27
C LEU A 84 14.82 19.28 0.97
N ILE A 85 14.39 19.21 -0.29
CA ILE A 85 12.99 19.40 -0.69
C ILE A 85 12.12 18.26 -0.16
N ILE A 86 12.55 17.01 -0.37
CA ILE A 86 11.81 15.83 0.08
C ILE A 86 11.64 15.84 1.60
N GLY A 87 12.70 16.04 2.37
CA GLY A 87 12.66 16.05 3.82
C GLY A 87 11.79 17.19 4.37
N THR A 88 11.85 18.37 3.75
CA THR A 88 11.00 19.51 4.10
C THR A 88 9.52 19.19 3.81
N ALA A 89 9.23 18.62 2.65
CA ALA A 89 7.87 18.24 2.25
C ALA A 89 7.30 17.13 3.16
N LEU A 90 8.12 16.13 3.52
CA LEU A 90 7.73 15.08 4.48
C LEU A 90 7.36 15.66 5.84
N TYR A 91 8.18 16.58 6.37
CA TYR A 91 7.85 17.24 7.63
C TYR A 91 6.63 18.15 7.50
N TRP A 92 6.46 18.81 6.37
CA TRP A 92 5.28 19.62 6.11
C TRP A 92 4.00 18.79 6.09
N ALA A 93 4.01 17.61 5.48
CA ALA A 93 2.85 16.73 5.42
C ALA A 93 2.61 15.98 6.74
N GLU A 94 3.61 15.30 7.27
CA GLU A 94 3.50 14.32 8.36
C GLU A 94 4.10 14.78 9.70
N GLY A 95 4.84 15.89 9.71
CA GLY A 95 5.50 16.39 10.91
C GLY A 95 4.52 16.94 11.95
N TYR A 96 4.84 16.72 13.22
CA TYR A 96 4.04 17.26 14.32
C TYR A 96 4.23 18.77 14.48
N LYS A 97 3.15 19.53 14.33
CA LYS A 97 3.14 21.00 14.37
C LYS A 97 2.06 21.57 15.31
N ARG A 98 1.33 20.69 16.01
CA ARG A 98 0.24 21.14 16.89
C ARG A 98 0.79 21.82 18.14
N PRO A 99 0.15 22.92 18.58
CA PRO A 99 0.48 23.51 19.86
C PRO A 99 0.15 22.52 21.01
N VAL A 100 0.86 22.67 22.11
CA VAL A 100 0.62 21.93 23.36
C VAL A 100 0.07 22.85 24.42
N VAL A 101 -0.82 22.36 25.27
CA VAL A 101 -1.33 23.12 26.41
C VAL A 101 -0.51 22.71 27.64
N VAL A 102 0.18 23.69 28.25
CA VAL A 102 0.95 23.49 29.48
C VAL A 102 0.46 24.51 30.51
N ASN A 103 -0.03 24.05 31.65
CA ASN A 103 -0.58 24.89 32.71
C ASN A 103 -1.64 25.89 32.21
N GLY A 104 -2.59 25.41 31.38
CA GLY A 104 -3.67 26.21 30.79
C GLY A 104 -3.24 27.18 29.69
N LYS A 105 -1.96 27.26 29.37
CA LYS A 105 -1.44 28.15 28.32
C LYS A 105 -1.06 27.35 27.06
N THR A 106 -1.53 27.78 25.90
CA THR A 106 -1.13 27.22 24.61
C THR A 106 0.30 27.63 24.28
N ARG A 107 1.16 26.64 24.02
CA ARG A 107 2.56 26.84 23.66
C ARG A 107 2.91 26.09 22.38
N THR A 108 3.81 26.64 21.57
CA THR A 108 4.35 25.93 20.41
C THR A 108 5.30 24.83 20.90
N SER A 109 5.07 23.60 20.43
CA SER A 109 6.05 22.51 20.66
C SER A 109 7.16 22.65 19.64
N HIS A 110 8.38 22.95 20.10
CA HIS A 110 9.56 23.03 19.24
C HIS A 110 10.25 21.68 19.02
N ARG A 111 9.56 20.57 19.36
CA ARG A 111 10.05 19.23 19.04
C ARG A 111 9.80 18.96 17.54
N VAL A 112 10.87 18.71 16.81
CA VAL A 112 10.77 18.15 15.46
C VAL A 112 10.43 16.67 15.60
N SER A 113 9.25 16.28 15.16
CA SER A 113 8.79 14.88 15.29
C SER A 113 7.98 14.47 14.07
N LEU A 114 8.24 13.25 13.59
CA LEU A 114 7.52 12.63 12.49
C LEU A 114 7.19 11.18 12.86
N THR A 115 5.96 10.78 12.60
CA THR A 115 5.45 9.45 12.92
C THR A 115 4.93 8.79 11.66
N ASN A 116 5.46 7.62 11.30
CA ASN A 116 4.98 6.84 10.16
C ASN A 116 5.23 5.34 10.36
N SER A 117 4.50 4.51 9.62
CA SER A 117 4.66 3.06 9.58
C SER A 117 5.51 2.58 8.39
N ASP A 118 5.78 3.47 7.43
CA ASP A 118 6.61 3.17 6.26
C ASP A 118 8.10 3.33 6.61
N PRO A 119 8.88 2.23 6.58
CA PRO A 119 10.29 2.28 6.92
C PRO A 119 11.14 3.10 5.95
N ASP A 120 10.77 3.16 4.69
CA ASP A 120 11.52 3.93 3.69
C ASP A 120 11.30 5.43 3.86
N LEU A 121 10.08 5.84 4.17
CA LEU A 121 9.76 7.22 4.51
C LEU A 121 10.53 7.68 5.75
N ILE A 122 10.55 6.88 6.81
CA ILE A 122 11.31 7.15 8.04
C ILE A 122 12.80 7.26 7.73
N TYR A 123 13.34 6.35 6.92
CA TYR A 123 14.76 6.37 6.54
C TYR A 123 15.14 7.64 5.75
N ILE A 124 14.33 8.06 4.79
CA ILE A 124 14.56 9.30 4.02
C ILE A 124 14.50 10.53 4.94
N PHE A 125 13.55 10.57 5.88
CA PHE A 125 13.49 11.67 6.85
C PHE A 125 14.71 11.70 7.78
N LEU A 126 15.23 10.55 8.20
CA LEU A 126 16.48 10.47 8.97
C LEU A 126 17.69 10.97 8.17
N ARG A 127 17.76 10.63 6.89
CA ARG A 127 18.79 11.16 6.00
C ARG A 127 18.72 12.70 5.92
N PHE A 128 17.52 13.26 5.79
CA PHE A 128 17.32 14.71 5.80
C PHE A 128 17.83 15.35 7.11
N LEU A 129 17.50 14.76 8.27
CA LEU A 129 17.97 15.26 9.56
C LEU A 129 19.49 15.22 9.67
N ARG A 130 20.13 14.15 9.21
CA ARG A 130 21.58 13.95 9.29
C ARG A 130 22.35 14.75 8.26
N GLU A 131 21.99 14.63 6.98
CA GLU A 131 22.78 15.12 5.85
C GLU A 131 22.49 16.59 5.51
N ILE A 132 21.29 17.08 5.81
CA ILE A 132 20.87 18.46 5.50
C ILE A 132 20.76 19.33 6.75
N CYS A 133 20.23 18.77 7.82
CA CYS A 133 20.08 19.51 9.08
C CYS A 133 21.27 19.33 10.02
N GLU A 134 22.20 18.43 9.70
CA GLU A 134 23.42 18.13 10.46
C GLU A 134 23.14 17.72 11.91
N VAL A 135 22.03 16.99 12.11
CA VAL A 135 21.64 16.49 13.43
C VAL A 135 22.46 15.25 13.77
N PRO A 136 23.27 15.26 14.82
CA PRO A 136 24.03 14.09 15.24
C PRO A 136 23.10 13.00 15.77
N ASN A 137 23.49 11.73 15.59
CA ASN A 137 22.67 10.58 15.96
C ASN A 137 22.20 10.62 17.43
N GLU A 138 23.06 11.07 18.33
CA GLU A 138 22.82 11.11 19.78
C GLU A 138 21.61 12.01 20.15
N LYS A 139 21.28 12.98 19.29
CA LYS A 139 20.11 13.86 19.48
C LYS A 139 18.82 13.33 18.89
N ILE A 140 18.91 12.26 18.08
CA ILE A 140 17.75 11.64 17.46
C ILE A 140 17.21 10.57 18.42
N THR A 141 15.92 10.62 18.73
CA THR A 141 15.25 9.60 19.53
C THR A 141 14.20 8.88 18.72
N ILE A 142 14.04 7.58 18.95
CA ILE A 142 13.06 6.73 18.29
C ILE A 142 12.11 6.14 19.32
N TRP A 143 10.83 6.13 19.00
CA TRP A 143 9.78 5.46 19.74
C TRP A 143 9.07 4.50 18.82
N ILE A 144 8.82 3.28 19.30
CA ILE A 144 8.07 2.29 18.54
C ILE A 144 6.72 2.09 19.22
N ARG A 145 5.66 2.24 18.43
CA ARG A 145 4.32 1.83 18.79
C ARG A 145 4.04 0.50 18.12
N TYR A 146 3.66 -0.50 18.89
CA TYR A 146 3.43 -1.85 18.41
C TYR A 146 2.10 -2.41 18.92
N PHE A 147 1.64 -3.51 18.32
CA PHE A 147 0.37 -4.15 18.63
C PHE A 147 0.59 -5.47 19.31
N GLU A 148 -0.45 -6.00 20.00
CA GLU A 148 -0.38 -7.22 20.82
C GLU A 148 0.18 -8.45 20.09
N HIS A 149 -0.08 -8.57 18.80
CA HIS A 149 0.38 -9.68 17.95
C HIS A 149 1.82 -9.52 17.43
N GLN A 150 2.51 -8.45 17.78
CA GLN A 150 3.85 -8.15 17.27
C GLN A 150 4.91 -8.42 18.32
N ASP A 151 6.03 -8.99 17.88
CA ASP A 151 7.22 -9.17 18.71
C ASP A 151 8.02 -7.86 18.79
N LEU A 152 8.10 -7.29 19.98
CA LEU A 152 8.83 -6.05 20.22
C LEU A 152 10.32 -6.20 19.96
N ALA A 153 10.93 -7.34 20.31
CA ALA A 153 12.37 -7.55 20.10
C ALA A 153 12.72 -7.55 18.62
N TYR A 154 11.92 -8.24 17.81
CA TYR A 154 12.03 -8.20 16.36
C TYR A 154 11.88 -6.79 15.80
N LEU A 155 10.90 -6.02 16.26
CA LEU A 155 10.68 -4.65 15.79
C LEU A 155 11.84 -3.71 16.13
N LEU A 156 12.39 -3.81 17.34
CA LEU A 156 13.53 -3.01 17.76
C LEU A 156 14.77 -3.32 16.90
N ASP A 157 15.07 -4.60 16.66
CA ASP A 157 16.17 -5.03 15.77
C ASP A 157 15.96 -4.53 14.34
N PHE A 158 14.75 -4.70 13.80
CA PHE A 158 14.40 -4.21 12.47
C PHE A 158 14.64 -2.70 12.34
N TRP A 159 14.08 -1.90 13.26
CA TRP A 159 14.20 -0.45 13.20
C TRP A 159 15.63 0.04 13.48
N GLN A 160 16.36 -0.63 14.37
CA GLN A 160 17.76 -0.34 14.64
C GLN A 160 18.61 -0.48 13.36
N LYS A 161 18.46 -1.61 12.66
CA LYS A 161 19.17 -1.89 11.39
C LYS A 161 18.72 -0.93 10.29
N LYS A 162 17.41 -0.74 10.12
CA LYS A 162 16.85 0.13 9.08
C LYS A 162 17.28 1.59 9.24
N CYS A 163 17.27 2.09 10.47
CA CYS A 163 17.58 3.49 10.77
C CYS A 163 19.08 3.75 10.99
N ASN A 164 19.87 2.72 11.19
CA ASN A 164 21.27 2.81 11.62
C ASN A 164 21.43 3.75 12.83
N ILE A 165 20.69 3.44 13.89
CA ILE A 165 20.69 4.19 15.17
C ILE A 165 20.90 3.19 16.31
N PRO A 166 21.80 3.50 17.28
CA PRO A 166 22.07 2.60 18.41
C PRO A 166 20.82 2.45 19.32
N TYR A 167 20.73 1.31 20.00
CA TYR A 167 19.62 1.02 20.92
C TYR A 167 19.44 2.05 22.04
N SER A 168 20.50 2.72 22.46
CA SER A 168 20.46 3.79 23.46
C SER A 168 19.55 4.96 23.09
N ASN A 169 19.25 5.12 21.82
CA ASN A 169 18.37 6.18 21.30
C ASN A 169 16.89 5.78 21.28
N PHE A 170 16.61 4.48 21.48
CA PHE A 170 15.23 4.01 21.58
C PHE A 170 14.65 4.34 22.95
N ARG A 171 13.48 4.95 22.95
CA ARG A 171 12.70 5.22 24.16
C ARG A 171 11.77 4.06 24.43
N LYS A 172 11.18 4.02 25.64
CA LYS A 172 10.21 2.99 26.03
C LYS A 172 9.11 2.87 24.97
N SER A 173 9.01 1.71 24.35
CA SER A 173 8.01 1.40 23.33
C SER A 173 6.61 1.35 23.94
N LEU A 174 5.60 1.69 23.15
CA LEU A 174 4.21 1.74 23.58
C LEU A 174 3.42 0.63 22.90
N GLN A 175 2.92 -0.31 23.68
CA GLN A 175 1.96 -1.29 23.19
C GLN A 175 0.58 -0.64 23.08
N THR A 176 -0.08 -0.81 21.95
CA THR A 176 -1.41 -0.25 21.71
C THR A 176 -2.34 -1.29 21.11
N VAL A 177 -3.63 -1.13 21.39
CA VAL A 177 -4.68 -1.91 20.74
C VAL A 177 -5.11 -1.15 19.47
N SER A 178 -4.95 -1.78 18.32
CA SER A 178 -5.42 -1.19 17.06
C SER A 178 -6.96 -1.17 17.03
N ILE A 179 -7.54 -0.02 16.70
CA ILE A 179 -8.98 0.07 16.43
C ILE A 179 -9.38 -0.87 15.27
N SER A 180 -8.46 -1.11 14.33
CA SER A 180 -8.65 -2.05 13.23
C SER A 180 -8.70 -3.51 13.67
N SER A 181 -7.99 -3.91 14.73
CA SER A 181 -8.03 -5.27 15.28
C SER A 181 -9.39 -5.58 15.91
N ARG A 182 -10.07 -4.58 16.46
CA ARG A 182 -11.45 -4.71 16.95
C ARG A 182 -12.47 -4.95 15.83
N ARG A 183 -12.14 -4.63 14.55
CA ARG A 183 -13.03 -4.74 13.39
C ARG A 183 -12.78 -5.96 12.50
N LYS A 184 -12.14 -7.02 13.00
CA LYS A 184 -11.87 -8.27 12.27
C LYS A 184 -11.09 -8.08 10.94
N LYS A 185 -10.29 -7.02 10.80
CA LYS A 185 -9.37 -6.87 9.66
C LYS A 185 -8.09 -7.68 9.89
N SER A 186 -7.45 -8.13 8.81
CA SER A 186 -6.23 -8.93 8.87
C SER A 186 -5.13 -8.25 9.70
N PHE A 187 -4.45 -9.02 10.57
CA PHE A 187 -3.44 -8.53 11.51
C PHE A 187 -2.16 -7.94 10.84
N ASN A 188 -1.95 -8.15 9.56
CA ASN A 188 -0.72 -7.79 8.84
C ASN A 188 -0.72 -6.42 8.17
N SER A 189 -1.62 -5.50 8.52
CA SER A 189 -1.68 -4.18 7.88
C SER A 189 -0.49 -3.26 8.21
N LEU A 190 0.23 -3.49 9.31
CA LEU A 190 1.40 -2.70 9.75
C LEU A 190 2.49 -3.64 10.27
N PRO A 191 3.21 -4.37 9.40
CA PRO A 191 4.12 -5.45 9.80
C PRO A 191 5.27 -4.98 10.69
N PHE A 192 5.67 -3.71 10.61
CA PHE A 192 6.77 -3.12 11.37
C PHE A 192 6.31 -2.18 12.49
N GLY A 193 5.03 -2.23 12.87
CA GLY A 193 4.48 -1.26 13.82
C GLY A 193 4.54 0.17 13.28
N VAL A 194 4.66 1.14 14.17
CA VAL A 194 4.75 2.58 13.81
C VAL A 194 5.95 3.19 14.52
N ALA A 195 6.88 3.77 13.76
CA ALA A 195 8.01 4.49 14.31
C ALA A 195 7.75 5.99 14.42
N GLN A 196 8.17 6.58 15.51
CA GLN A 196 8.20 8.02 15.70
C GLN A 196 9.66 8.46 15.91
N ILE A 197 10.14 9.29 14.99
CA ILE A 197 11.42 9.97 15.10
C ILE A 197 11.21 11.31 15.77
N SER A 198 12.10 11.69 16.70
CA SER A 198 12.03 13.03 17.27
C SER A 198 13.39 13.62 17.64
N VAL A 199 13.49 14.94 17.52
CA VAL A 199 14.63 15.77 17.93
C VAL A 199 14.11 16.95 18.72
N ASN A 200 14.64 17.14 19.93
CA ASN A 200 14.28 18.30 20.75
C ASN A 200 15.26 19.44 20.43
N SER A 201 14.84 20.37 19.54
CA SER A 201 15.64 21.52 19.16
C SER A 201 14.77 22.63 18.60
N THR A 202 14.73 23.76 19.31
CA THR A 202 14.01 24.95 18.89
C THR A 202 14.57 25.53 17.60
N SER A 203 15.89 25.62 17.47
CA SER A 203 16.55 26.14 16.27
C SER A 203 16.26 25.29 15.05
N LEU A 204 16.31 23.96 15.18
CA LEU A 204 15.95 23.02 14.10
C LEU A 204 14.48 23.19 13.68
N TYR A 205 13.57 23.29 14.65
CA TYR A 205 12.17 23.51 14.36
C TYR A 205 11.96 24.76 13.51
N HIS A 206 12.51 25.89 13.91
CA HIS A 206 12.38 27.15 13.16
C HIS A 206 13.08 27.10 11.81
N LYS A 207 14.25 26.42 11.70
CA LYS A 207 14.93 26.18 10.42
C LYS A 207 14.00 25.45 9.45
N ILE A 208 13.36 24.37 9.90
CA ILE A 208 12.44 23.58 9.04
C ILE A 208 11.19 24.37 8.69
N MET A 209 10.62 25.13 9.65
CA MET A 209 9.47 26.00 9.37
C MET A 209 9.81 27.09 8.35
N GLY A 210 11.03 27.62 8.40
CA GLY A 210 11.56 28.54 7.39
C GLY A 210 11.69 27.90 6.01
N LEU A 211 12.17 26.67 5.92
CA LEU A 211 12.24 25.92 4.67
C LEU A 211 10.84 25.69 4.06
N ILE A 212 9.86 25.30 4.89
CA ILE A 212 8.45 25.18 4.46
C ILE A 212 7.93 26.50 3.91
N SER A 213 8.15 27.60 4.61
CA SER A 213 7.73 28.93 4.16
C SER A 213 8.42 29.32 2.85
N GLY A 214 9.70 28.94 2.66
CA GLY A 214 10.44 29.16 1.43
C GLY A 214 9.79 28.43 0.24
N ILE A 215 9.44 27.15 0.41
CA ILE A 215 8.74 26.38 -0.62
C ILE A 215 7.36 26.97 -0.92
N ALA A 216 6.58 27.36 0.11
CA ALA A 216 5.23 27.84 -0.04
C ALA A 216 5.14 29.22 -0.72
N LYS A 217 6.19 30.04 -0.64
CA LYS A 217 6.25 31.38 -1.26
C LYS A 217 6.76 31.38 -2.70
N PHE A 218 7.28 30.24 -3.19
CA PHE A 218 7.69 30.12 -4.58
C PHE A 218 6.43 30.12 -5.47
N LYS A 219 6.18 31.27 -6.12
CA LYS A 219 5.17 31.41 -7.18
C LYS A 219 5.83 31.26 -8.53
#